data_4f375b68a1a79f8a17e9f3a527dba3d9
#
_entry.id   4f375b68a1a79f8a17e9f3a527dba3d9
#
_cell.length_a   1.000
_cell.length_b   1.000
_cell.length_c   1.000
_cell.angle_alpha   90.00
_cell.angle_beta   90.00
_cell.angle_gamma   90.00
#
_symmetry.space_group_name_H-M   'P 1'
#
loop_
_entity.id
_entity.type
_entity.pdbx_description
1 polymer ?
#
loop_
_entity_poly.entity_id
_entity_poly.type
_entity_poly.pdbx_seq_one_letter_code
_entity_poly.pdbx_strand_id
1 'polypeptide(L)'
;MSYDDLKEEFPRLIFCSITGFGQTGPYASRPGYDGLIQAMGGVMALTGEPNGEPMKVGVPIGDLMAGMFASVGVLAAVRHQTETGKGQFIDIGMLDTHVAWLANQGMNYLSTDENPERLGNQHPNIVPYQVMPTSDGYIVLSIGNDPTFERFCELAGETKLLEDDRFKTNASRV
;
A
#
# COMPACT_ATOMS: atom_id res chain seq x y z
N MET A 1 -10.86 -0.31 30.88
CA MET A 1 -12.20 0.02 30.35
C MET A 1 -12.23 -0.46 28.92
N SER A 2 -13.04 -1.45 28.63
CA SER A 2 -13.22 -2.06 27.31
C SER A 2 -14.57 -1.66 26.71
N TYR A 3 -14.79 -2.00 25.45
CA TYR A 3 -16.12 -1.84 24.85
C TYR A 3 -17.18 -2.67 25.57
N ASP A 4 -16.83 -3.88 26.01
CA ASP A 4 -17.74 -4.76 26.75
C ASP A 4 -18.18 -4.19 28.09
N ASP A 5 -17.34 -3.39 28.74
CA ASP A 5 -17.68 -2.70 30.00
C ASP A 5 -18.70 -1.58 29.80
N LEU A 6 -18.82 -1.05 28.58
CA LEU A 6 -19.59 0.16 28.29
C LEU A 6 -20.83 -0.08 27.42
N LYS A 7 -20.86 -1.11 26.60
CA LYS A 7 -21.90 -1.31 25.57
C LYS A 7 -23.33 -1.43 26.12
N GLU A 8 -23.50 -1.97 27.32
CA GLU A 8 -24.82 -2.14 27.94
C GLU A 8 -25.35 -0.80 28.49
N GLU A 9 -24.47 0.02 29.07
CA GLU A 9 -24.82 1.34 29.59
C GLU A 9 -24.98 2.37 28.46
N PHE A 10 -24.16 2.23 27.41
CA PHE A 10 -24.12 3.14 26.26
C PHE A 10 -24.35 2.39 24.94
N PRO A 11 -25.57 1.89 24.66
CA PRO A 11 -25.84 1.04 23.49
C PRO A 11 -25.61 1.72 22.14
N ARG A 12 -25.47 3.04 22.14
CA ARG A 12 -25.16 3.84 20.94
C ARG A 12 -23.66 4.14 20.81
N LEU A 13 -22.81 3.69 21.73
CA LEU A 13 -21.40 4.00 21.72
C LEU A 13 -20.70 3.41 20.48
N ILE A 14 -19.98 4.24 19.75
CA ILE A 14 -19.01 3.82 18.75
C ILE A 14 -17.65 3.85 19.44
N PHE A 15 -17.04 2.68 19.59
CA PHE A 15 -15.76 2.52 20.24
C PHE A 15 -14.74 2.08 19.22
N CYS A 16 -13.73 2.91 18.94
CA CYS A 16 -12.65 2.59 18.02
C CYS A 16 -11.35 2.37 18.80
N SER A 17 -10.76 1.20 18.63
CA SER A 17 -9.46 0.82 19.19
C SER A 17 -8.43 0.73 18.05
N ILE A 18 -7.31 1.44 18.19
CA ILE A 18 -6.18 1.36 17.26
C ILE A 18 -4.99 0.80 18.03
N THR A 19 -4.46 -0.34 17.59
CA THR A 19 -3.32 -1.00 18.22
C THR A 19 -2.36 -1.53 17.16
N GLY A 20 -1.17 -1.99 17.57
CA GLY A 20 -0.21 -2.55 16.62
C GLY A 20 -0.71 -3.78 15.86
N PHE A 21 -1.48 -4.65 16.56
CA PHE A 21 -1.81 -5.99 16.05
C PHE A 21 -3.29 -6.38 16.22
N GLY A 22 -4.16 -5.44 16.53
CA GLY A 22 -5.56 -5.72 16.86
C GLY A 22 -5.75 -6.26 18.29
N GLN A 23 -7.00 -6.46 18.70
CA GLN A 23 -7.37 -6.92 20.04
C GLN A 23 -7.38 -8.45 20.16
N THR A 24 -7.20 -9.16 19.05
CA THR A 24 -7.21 -10.64 18.98
C THR A 24 -5.93 -11.16 18.34
N GLY A 25 -5.72 -12.47 18.44
CA GLY A 25 -4.56 -13.11 17.83
C GLY A 25 -3.31 -13.15 18.73
N PRO A 26 -2.22 -13.80 18.25
CA PRO A 26 -1.05 -14.10 19.07
C PRO A 26 -0.23 -12.87 19.49
N TYR A 27 -0.38 -11.74 18.80
CA TYR A 27 0.36 -10.51 19.07
C TYR A 27 -0.47 -9.40 19.72
N ALA A 28 -1.74 -9.66 20.07
CA ALA A 28 -2.64 -8.66 20.65
C ALA A 28 -2.06 -7.93 21.88
N SER A 29 -1.25 -8.61 22.69
CA SER A 29 -0.60 -8.02 23.88
C SER A 29 0.70 -7.27 23.60
N ARG A 30 1.20 -7.28 22.34
CA ARG A 30 2.47 -6.65 21.99
C ARG A 30 2.26 -5.19 21.60
N PRO A 31 3.19 -4.29 21.98
CA PRO A 31 3.20 -2.93 21.45
C PRO A 31 3.58 -2.97 19.97
N GLY A 32 2.96 -2.10 19.17
CA GLY A 32 3.32 -1.86 17.79
C GLY A 32 3.64 -0.39 17.58
N TYR A 33 4.71 -0.12 16.85
CA TYR A 33 5.11 1.21 16.41
C TYR A 33 5.32 1.21 14.91
N ASP A 34 5.14 2.34 14.27
CA ASP A 34 5.21 2.52 12.82
C ASP A 34 6.39 1.77 12.16
N GLY A 35 7.61 1.98 12.63
CA GLY A 35 8.80 1.33 12.05
C GLY A 35 8.77 -0.21 12.14
N LEU A 36 8.26 -0.75 13.25
CA LEU A 36 8.09 -2.19 13.43
C LEU A 36 7.00 -2.73 12.48
N ILE A 37 5.90 -2.01 12.35
CA ILE A 37 4.78 -2.37 11.47
C ILE A 37 5.22 -2.33 10.00
N GLN A 38 5.99 -1.33 9.58
CA GLN A 38 6.55 -1.27 8.23
C GLN A 38 7.48 -2.46 7.92
N ALA A 39 8.28 -2.87 8.91
CA ALA A 39 9.18 -4.03 8.76
C ALA A 39 8.38 -5.34 8.65
N MET A 40 7.45 -5.58 9.57
CA MET A 40 6.66 -6.81 9.62
C MET A 40 5.63 -6.91 8.49
N GLY A 41 5.07 -5.78 8.08
CA GLY A 41 4.04 -5.70 7.03
C GLY A 41 4.57 -5.75 5.61
N GLY A 42 5.90 -5.83 5.41
CA GLY A 42 6.53 -6.05 4.10
C GLY A 42 6.89 -4.78 3.32
N VAL A 43 6.37 -3.61 3.66
CA VAL A 43 6.65 -2.36 2.92
C VAL A 43 8.14 -2.02 2.92
N MET A 44 8.86 -2.26 4.03
CA MET A 44 10.31 -2.06 4.06
C MET A 44 11.07 -3.00 3.13
N ALA A 45 10.57 -4.22 2.92
CA ALA A 45 11.18 -5.17 1.98
C ALA A 45 11.06 -4.69 0.53
N LEU A 46 10.01 -3.93 0.21
CA LEU A 46 9.73 -3.40 -1.13
C LEU A 46 10.36 -2.03 -1.39
N THR A 47 10.76 -1.31 -0.34
CA THR A 47 11.23 0.08 -0.42
C THR A 47 12.75 0.15 -0.36
N GLY A 48 13.36 0.89 -1.27
CA GLY A 48 14.81 1.10 -1.36
C GLY A 48 15.41 0.63 -2.68
N GLU A 49 16.72 0.80 -2.82
CA GLU A 49 17.48 0.37 -3.99
C GLU A 49 17.44 -1.16 -4.13
N PRO A 50 17.47 -1.72 -5.36
CA PRO A 50 17.35 -3.17 -5.61
C PRO A 50 18.31 -4.03 -4.78
N ASN A 51 19.56 -3.61 -4.66
CA ASN A 51 20.60 -4.32 -3.90
C ASN A 51 20.95 -3.65 -2.56
N GLY A 52 20.11 -2.69 -2.13
CA GLY A 52 20.30 -1.93 -0.91
C GLY A 52 19.67 -2.57 0.32
N GLU A 53 19.73 -1.86 1.44
CA GLU A 53 19.03 -2.23 2.65
C GLU A 53 17.51 -2.04 2.53
N PRO A 54 16.68 -2.82 3.24
CA PRO A 54 15.26 -2.53 3.39
C PRO A 54 15.05 -1.15 4.02
N MET A 55 14.25 -0.30 3.39
CA MET A 55 14.05 1.09 3.84
C MET A 55 12.61 1.32 4.28
N LYS A 56 12.44 2.02 5.40
CA LYS A 56 11.13 2.53 5.77
C LYS A 56 10.72 3.71 4.87
N VAL A 57 9.43 3.89 4.70
CA VAL A 57 8.89 5.14 4.13
C VAL A 57 9.26 6.31 5.07
N GLY A 58 9.58 7.45 4.50
CA GLY A 58 10.08 8.62 5.25
C GLY A 58 9.09 9.20 6.28
N VAL A 59 7.79 8.97 6.07
CA VAL A 59 6.70 9.35 6.99
C VAL A 59 6.19 8.13 7.77
N PRO A 60 5.50 8.29 8.92
CA PRO A 60 4.92 7.18 9.68
C PRO A 60 3.68 6.61 8.98
N ILE A 61 3.89 5.91 7.87
CA ILE A 61 2.82 5.47 6.98
C ILE A 61 1.90 4.43 7.63
N GLY A 62 2.43 3.60 8.52
CA GLY A 62 1.63 2.63 9.29
C GLY A 62 0.61 3.32 10.20
N ASP A 63 1.04 4.36 10.92
CA ASP A 63 0.17 5.18 11.77
C ASP A 63 -0.89 5.92 10.94
N LEU A 64 -0.45 6.57 9.86
CA LEU A 64 -1.36 7.31 8.97
C LEU A 64 -2.44 6.42 8.37
N MET A 65 -2.07 5.21 7.95
CA MET A 65 -3.02 4.25 7.39
C MET A 65 -4.01 3.75 8.43
N ALA A 66 -3.54 3.39 9.61
CA ALA A 66 -4.44 3.01 10.70
C ALA A 66 -5.45 4.12 11.01
N GLY A 67 -5.01 5.38 11.05
CA GLY A 67 -5.88 6.54 11.20
C GLY A 67 -6.92 6.71 10.09
N MET A 68 -6.51 6.48 8.84
CA MET A 68 -7.41 6.52 7.68
C MET A 68 -8.47 5.42 7.73
N PHE A 69 -8.07 4.17 7.99
CA PHE A 69 -9.00 3.05 8.15
C PHE A 69 -9.94 3.25 9.34
N ALA A 70 -9.43 3.77 10.47
CA ALA A 70 -10.26 4.13 11.62
C ALA A 70 -11.29 5.18 11.27
N SER A 71 -10.91 6.22 10.51
CA SER A 71 -11.84 7.28 10.08
C SER A 71 -12.96 6.71 9.20
N VAL A 72 -12.64 5.84 8.24
CA VAL A 72 -13.65 5.16 7.39
C VAL A 72 -14.53 4.25 8.25
N GLY A 73 -13.95 3.48 9.16
CA GLY A 73 -14.69 2.60 10.08
C GLY A 73 -15.67 3.38 10.96
N VAL A 74 -15.22 4.50 11.52
CA VAL A 74 -16.08 5.38 12.35
C VAL A 74 -17.22 5.98 11.53
N LEU A 75 -16.97 6.46 10.30
CA LEU A 75 -18.03 6.99 9.44
C LEU A 75 -19.06 5.92 9.08
N ALA A 76 -18.63 4.70 8.77
CA ALA A 76 -19.51 3.56 8.54
C ALA A 76 -20.35 3.21 9.78
N ALA A 77 -19.72 3.21 10.96
CA ALA A 77 -20.41 2.96 12.23
C ALA A 77 -21.42 4.07 12.59
N VAL A 78 -21.11 5.34 12.29
CA VAL A 78 -22.05 6.47 12.45
C VAL A 78 -23.28 6.28 11.56
N ARG A 79 -23.09 5.86 10.30
CA ARG A 79 -24.20 5.54 9.40
C ARG A 79 -25.06 4.42 9.99
N HIS A 80 -24.44 3.31 10.39
CA HIS A 80 -25.15 2.19 11.03
C HIS A 80 -25.92 2.64 12.28
N GLN A 81 -25.27 3.43 13.15
CA GLN A 81 -25.91 3.98 14.35
C GLN A 81 -27.12 4.85 14.01
N THR A 82 -27.06 5.63 12.94
CA THR A 82 -28.18 6.49 12.51
C THR A 82 -29.38 5.65 12.05
N GLU A 83 -29.13 4.54 11.36
CA GLU A 83 -30.17 3.65 10.82
C GLU A 83 -30.77 2.72 11.91
N THR A 84 -29.93 2.25 12.84
CA THR A 84 -30.31 1.19 13.79
C THR A 84 -30.47 1.66 15.24
N GLY A 85 -29.92 2.82 15.57
CA GLY A 85 -29.81 3.31 16.94
C GLY A 85 -28.71 2.62 17.76
N LYS A 86 -27.90 1.71 17.18
CA LYS A 86 -26.89 0.92 17.86
C LYS A 86 -25.47 1.35 17.48
N GLY A 87 -24.59 1.42 18.48
CA GLY A 87 -23.16 1.62 18.28
C GLY A 87 -22.45 0.35 17.84
N GLN A 88 -21.14 0.46 17.61
CA GLN A 88 -20.29 -0.67 17.21
C GLN A 88 -18.91 -0.56 17.82
N PHE A 89 -18.24 -1.70 17.98
CA PHE A 89 -16.82 -1.79 18.22
C PHE A 89 -16.08 -1.86 16.89
N ILE A 90 -15.01 -1.07 16.77
CA ILE A 90 -14.11 -1.05 15.63
C ILE A 90 -12.71 -1.38 16.15
N ASP A 91 -12.15 -2.48 15.70
CA ASP A 91 -10.79 -2.91 16.02
C ASP A 91 -9.90 -2.68 14.80
N ILE A 92 -8.88 -1.85 14.95
CA ILE A 92 -7.91 -1.51 13.91
C ILE A 92 -6.53 -2.00 14.33
N GLY A 93 -6.07 -3.07 13.71
CA GLY A 93 -4.68 -3.52 13.78
C GLY A 93 -3.83 -2.75 12.78
N MET A 94 -2.79 -2.06 13.23
CA MET A 94 -1.87 -1.35 12.32
C MET A 94 -1.25 -2.31 11.31
N LEU A 95 -0.89 -3.53 11.71
CA LEU A 95 -0.34 -4.53 10.80
C LEU A 95 -1.33 -4.89 9.70
N ASP A 96 -2.61 -5.11 10.04
CA ASP A 96 -3.65 -5.49 9.07
C ASP A 96 -3.86 -4.39 8.03
N THR A 97 -3.95 -3.14 8.50
CA THR A 97 -4.08 -1.99 7.59
C THR A 97 -2.85 -1.81 6.72
N HIS A 98 -1.66 -2.13 7.26
CA HIS A 98 -0.41 -2.00 6.53
C HIS A 98 -0.25 -3.08 5.45
N VAL A 99 -0.64 -4.33 5.73
CA VAL A 99 -0.67 -5.40 4.73
C VAL A 99 -1.60 -5.07 3.57
N ALA A 100 -2.75 -4.44 3.83
CA ALA A 100 -3.65 -3.96 2.76
C ALA A 100 -2.97 -2.94 1.82
N TRP A 101 -1.90 -2.29 2.26
CA TRP A 101 -1.13 -1.30 1.51
C TRP A 101 -0.07 -1.90 0.59
N LEU A 102 0.17 -3.19 0.62
CA LEU A 102 1.04 -3.86 -0.35
C LEU A 102 0.46 -3.78 -1.78
N ALA A 103 -0.85 -3.55 -1.89
CA ALA A 103 -1.55 -3.27 -3.14
C ALA A 103 -1.19 -4.27 -4.26
N ASN A 104 -0.69 -3.78 -5.40
CA ASN A 104 -0.30 -4.61 -6.54
C ASN A 104 0.86 -5.58 -6.21
N GLN A 105 1.78 -5.24 -5.32
CA GLN A 105 2.86 -6.15 -4.91
C GLN A 105 2.33 -7.34 -4.10
N GLY A 106 1.37 -7.09 -3.21
CA GLY A 106 0.66 -8.18 -2.52
C GLY A 106 -0.11 -9.07 -3.51
N MET A 107 -0.74 -8.48 -4.53
CA MET A 107 -1.43 -9.23 -5.58
C MET A 107 -0.46 -10.01 -6.48
N ASN A 108 0.72 -9.46 -6.78
CA ASN A 108 1.77 -10.18 -7.50
C ASN A 108 2.14 -11.46 -6.74
N TYR A 109 2.44 -11.34 -5.43
CA TYR A 109 2.73 -12.51 -4.59
C TYR A 109 1.60 -13.55 -4.62
N LEU A 110 0.36 -13.12 -4.38
CA LEU A 110 -0.81 -14.04 -4.37
C LEU A 110 -1.07 -14.73 -5.72
N SER A 111 -0.58 -14.15 -6.81
CA SER A 111 -0.78 -14.69 -8.16
C SER A 111 0.35 -15.60 -8.62
N THR A 112 1.57 -15.40 -8.12
CA THR A 112 2.79 -16.10 -8.59
C THR A 112 3.43 -16.97 -7.52
N ASP A 113 3.11 -16.77 -6.24
CA ASP A 113 3.80 -17.34 -5.07
C ASP A 113 5.29 -16.94 -4.99
N GLU A 114 5.68 -15.86 -5.70
CA GLU A 114 7.03 -15.32 -5.70
C GLU A 114 7.08 -14.03 -4.87
N ASN A 115 8.06 -13.95 -3.96
CA ASN A 115 8.26 -12.74 -3.15
C ASN A 115 8.70 -11.57 -4.04
N PRO A 116 7.98 -10.44 -4.03
CA PRO A 116 8.39 -9.25 -4.77
C PRO A 116 9.74 -8.72 -4.30
N GLU A 117 10.57 -8.30 -5.24
CA GLU A 117 11.86 -7.68 -4.98
C GLU A 117 11.77 -6.16 -4.88
N ARG A 118 12.80 -5.53 -4.29
CA ARG A 118 12.96 -4.08 -4.35
C ARG A 118 13.38 -3.65 -5.75
N LEU A 119 12.66 -2.69 -6.29
CA LEU A 119 12.87 -2.18 -7.65
C LEU A 119 13.31 -0.70 -7.68
N GLY A 120 13.67 -0.13 -6.52
CA GLY A 120 13.95 1.31 -6.43
C GLY A 120 12.73 2.12 -6.86
N ASN A 121 12.90 2.90 -7.91
CA ASN A 121 11.83 3.73 -8.49
C ASN A 121 11.14 3.08 -9.70
N GLN A 122 11.41 1.81 -9.99
CA GLN A 122 10.77 1.12 -11.11
C GLN A 122 9.42 0.54 -10.72
N HIS A 123 8.46 0.61 -11.63
CA HIS A 123 7.16 -0.03 -11.45
C HIS A 123 7.24 -1.53 -11.79
N PRO A 124 6.68 -2.42 -10.95
CA PRO A 124 6.83 -3.87 -11.14
C PRO A 124 6.06 -4.42 -12.36
N ASN A 125 5.02 -3.73 -12.82
CA ASN A 125 4.10 -4.25 -13.83
C ASN A 125 3.93 -3.33 -15.05
N ILE A 126 4.62 -2.19 -15.10
CA ILE A 126 4.49 -1.19 -16.17
C ILE A 126 5.88 -0.71 -16.59
N VAL A 127 6.19 -0.85 -17.88
CA VAL A 127 7.51 -0.46 -18.43
C VAL A 127 7.33 0.37 -19.72
N PRO A 128 8.03 1.52 -19.82
CA PRO A 128 8.86 2.19 -18.81
C PRO A 128 8.03 3.04 -17.84
N TYR A 129 8.23 2.80 -16.55
CA TYR A 129 7.67 3.62 -15.48
C TYR A 129 8.71 3.69 -14.36
N GLN A 130 9.55 4.75 -14.38
CA GLN A 130 10.69 4.87 -13.44
C GLN A 130 11.26 6.28 -13.43
N VAL A 131 12.17 6.53 -12.48
CA VAL A 131 13.04 7.70 -12.49
C VAL A 131 14.20 7.45 -13.47
N MET A 132 14.49 8.44 -14.32
CA MET A 132 15.61 8.40 -15.27
C MET A 132 16.50 9.62 -15.08
N PRO A 133 17.84 9.46 -15.17
CA PRO A 133 18.77 10.59 -15.14
C PRO A 133 18.67 11.41 -16.43
N THR A 134 18.88 12.71 -16.28
CA THR A 134 19.07 13.68 -17.37
C THR A 134 20.43 14.35 -17.26
N SER A 135 20.79 15.21 -18.18
CA SER A 135 22.07 15.96 -18.13
C SER A 135 22.17 16.92 -16.94
N ASP A 136 21.03 17.33 -16.38
CA ASP A 136 20.93 18.35 -15.34
C ASP A 136 20.15 17.91 -14.11
N GLY A 137 19.71 16.61 -14.04
CA GLY A 137 18.96 16.09 -12.92
C GLY A 137 18.27 14.78 -13.20
N TYR A 138 16.97 14.72 -12.88
CA TYR A 138 16.15 13.51 -13.02
C TYR A 138 14.77 13.86 -13.56
N ILE A 139 14.19 12.93 -14.32
CA ILE A 139 12.77 12.94 -14.72
C ILE A 139 12.08 11.68 -14.21
N VAL A 140 10.78 11.77 -14.00
CA VAL A 140 9.91 10.59 -13.84
C VAL A 140 9.28 10.31 -15.19
N LEU A 141 9.60 9.16 -15.76
CA LEU A 141 8.96 8.67 -16.98
C LEU A 141 7.84 7.70 -16.59
N SER A 142 6.60 8.01 -16.97
CA SER A 142 5.41 7.23 -16.65
C SER A 142 4.64 6.90 -17.92
N ILE A 143 4.92 5.75 -18.52
CA ILE A 143 4.30 5.29 -19.76
C ILE A 143 3.30 4.17 -19.44
N GLY A 144 2.08 4.55 -19.12
CA GLY A 144 1.07 3.65 -18.53
C GLY A 144 0.37 2.67 -19.49
N ASN A 145 0.54 2.86 -20.84
CA ASN A 145 -0.11 2.01 -21.83
C ASN A 145 0.61 2.07 -23.18
N ASP A 146 0.24 1.15 -24.09
CA ASP A 146 0.90 1.01 -25.39
C ASP A 146 0.75 2.26 -26.29
N PRO A 147 -0.41 2.92 -26.42
CA PRO A 147 -0.51 4.17 -27.18
C PRO A 147 0.38 5.31 -26.64
N THR A 148 0.57 5.38 -25.33
CA THR A 148 1.49 6.36 -24.73
C THR A 148 2.95 6.00 -25.05
N PHE A 149 3.28 4.71 -25.12
CA PHE A 149 4.59 4.24 -25.52
C PHE A 149 4.91 4.60 -26.99
N GLU A 150 3.95 4.42 -27.90
CA GLU A 150 4.09 4.85 -29.30
C GLU A 150 4.45 6.33 -29.39
N ARG A 151 3.67 7.19 -28.75
CA ARG A 151 3.92 8.64 -28.72
C ARG A 151 5.28 8.99 -28.10
N PHE A 152 5.69 8.27 -27.07
CA PHE A 152 7.00 8.46 -26.47
C PHE A 152 8.12 8.12 -27.45
N CYS A 153 8.03 7.01 -28.17
CA CYS A 153 8.99 6.61 -29.19
C CYS A 153 9.09 7.64 -30.33
N GLU A 154 7.96 8.19 -30.76
CA GLU A 154 7.92 9.25 -31.76
C GLU A 154 8.65 10.54 -31.28
N LEU A 155 8.35 10.97 -30.05
CA LEU A 155 8.97 12.15 -29.44
C LEU A 155 10.48 11.97 -29.19
N ALA A 156 10.89 10.76 -28.84
CA ALA A 156 12.29 10.42 -28.61
C ALA A 156 13.08 10.16 -29.89
N GLY A 157 12.41 10.08 -31.03
CA GLY A 157 13.05 9.72 -32.31
C GLY A 157 13.44 8.25 -32.43
N GLU A 158 12.86 7.40 -31.61
CA GLU A 158 13.19 5.96 -31.49
C GLU A 158 12.05 5.04 -31.99
N THR A 159 11.46 5.41 -33.13
CA THR A 159 10.33 4.68 -33.75
C THR A 159 10.66 3.22 -34.09
N LYS A 160 11.95 2.88 -34.24
CA LYS A 160 12.39 1.48 -34.45
C LYS A 160 12.00 0.53 -33.33
N LEU A 161 11.82 1.05 -32.13
CA LEU A 161 11.38 0.22 -30.98
C LEU A 161 9.96 -0.32 -31.20
N LEU A 162 9.13 0.36 -31.98
CA LEU A 162 7.75 -0.05 -32.27
C LEU A 162 7.69 -1.28 -33.20
N GLU A 163 8.75 -1.54 -33.96
CA GLU A 163 8.85 -2.68 -34.87
C GLU A 163 9.40 -3.94 -34.18
N ASP A 164 10.00 -3.78 -33.00
CA ASP A 164 10.59 -4.88 -32.21
C ASP A 164 9.55 -5.53 -31.29
N ASP A 165 9.35 -6.84 -31.44
CA ASP A 165 8.37 -7.61 -30.68
C ASP A 165 8.56 -7.52 -29.16
N ARG A 166 9.79 -7.27 -28.69
CA ARG A 166 10.10 -7.08 -27.28
C ARG A 166 9.44 -5.85 -26.67
N PHE A 167 9.03 -4.86 -27.49
CA PHE A 167 8.50 -3.59 -27.00
C PHE A 167 7.04 -3.32 -27.41
N LYS A 168 6.43 -4.17 -28.22
CA LYS A 168 5.09 -3.96 -28.78
C LYS A 168 3.99 -3.82 -27.73
N THR A 169 4.06 -4.57 -26.66
CA THR A 169 3.05 -4.54 -25.59
C THR A 169 3.71 -4.31 -24.24
N ASN A 170 2.95 -3.79 -23.28
CA ASN A 170 3.46 -3.69 -21.91
C ASN A 170 3.93 -5.05 -21.37
N ALA A 171 3.19 -6.13 -21.64
CA ALA A 171 3.56 -7.47 -21.19
C ALA A 171 4.90 -7.96 -21.75
N SER A 172 5.27 -7.53 -22.98
CA SER A 172 6.58 -7.88 -23.55
C SER A 172 7.71 -6.94 -23.12
N ARG A 173 7.37 -5.77 -22.54
CA ARG A 173 8.35 -4.84 -21.98
C ARG A 173 8.70 -5.14 -20.51
N VAL A 174 7.80 -5.80 -19.76
CA VAL A 174 7.99 -6.27 -18.39
C VAL A 174 8.91 -7.49 -18.38
#